data_52b774d87218ab94603a24ef2dbe179f
#
_entry.id   52b774d87218ab94603a24ef2dbe179f
#
_cell.length_a   1.000
_cell.length_b   1.000
_cell.length_c   1.000
_cell.angle_alpha   90.00
_cell.angle_beta   90.00
_cell.angle_gamma   90.00
#
_symmetry.space_group_name_H-M   'P 1'
#
loop_
_entity.id
_entity.type
_entity.pdbx_description
1 polymer ?
#
loop_
_entity_poly.entity_id
_entity_poly.type
_entity_poly.pdbx_seq_one_letter_code
_entity_poly.pdbx_strand_id
1 'polypeptide(L)'
;YLLGMYCATDDAEDIEQGVSMVKHVLADNFVRPDEAEKIKSKIRERGRYKIIDKVSAKLNEHTDCYEGIIFNININKVYIDDAYVKKYEKLLCGGIWCIIDMEYLYDENAKGSPFTISSLKPIQMPATDLEEYIEGRKHFTLDEWIEVICRSVGMEPSNLDENTRWHLVARMIPFVENNYNICELGPRGTGKSYVYDELSPYSILISGGQTTVANLFYNMGKHQVGLVGTWDVVAFDEVAGINLKDKDGIQIMKGYMANGSFSRGKESINANASMVFVGNINGSIENLVRVSHLLSPFPKDMIDTAFFDRFHHYLPGW
;
A
#
# COMPACT_ATOMS: atom_id res chain seq x y z
N TYR A 1 -4.65 11.78 -2.81
CA TYR A 1 -3.90 12.11 -4.03
C TYR A 1 -4.56 13.23 -4.85
N LEU A 2 -5.80 13.06 -5.28
CA LEU A 2 -6.50 14.11 -6.05
C LEU A 2 -6.63 15.41 -5.28
N LEU A 3 -6.95 15.38 -3.99
CA LEU A 3 -6.97 16.58 -3.15
C LEU A 3 -5.61 17.26 -3.11
N GLY A 4 -4.51 16.52 -2.95
CA GLY A 4 -3.17 17.08 -3.02
C GLY A 4 -2.82 17.70 -4.38
N MET A 5 -3.44 17.22 -5.46
CA MET A 5 -3.24 17.80 -6.81
C MET A 5 -4.04 19.09 -7.06
N TYR A 6 -5.21 19.23 -6.44
CA TYR A 6 -6.15 20.32 -6.74
C TYR A 6 -6.33 21.31 -5.59
N CYS A 7 -5.84 20.98 -4.38
CA CYS A 7 -6.00 21.83 -3.19
C CYS A 7 -4.64 22.21 -2.55
N ALA A 8 -3.53 22.12 -3.30
CA ALA A 8 -2.21 22.51 -2.81
C ALA A 8 -2.03 24.04 -2.88
N THR A 9 -2.77 24.76 -2.04
CA THR A 9 -2.76 26.23 -1.93
C THR A 9 -3.10 26.64 -0.50
N ASP A 10 -2.70 27.83 -0.10
CA ASP A 10 -3.04 28.42 1.22
C ASP A 10 -4.34 29.24 1.17
N ASP A 11 -4.91 29.47 -0.02
CA ASP A 11 -6.14 30.22 -0.17
C ASP A 11 -7.37 29.34 0.09
N ALA A 12 -8.24 29.77 1.01
CA ALA A 12 -9.41 29.02 1.42
C ALA A 12 -10.45 28.86 0.29
N GLU A 13 -10.59 29.84 -0.59
CA GLU A 13 -11.53 29.79 -1.73
C GLU A 13 -11.03 28.79 -2.77
N ASP A 14 -9.72 28.79 -3.06
CA ASP A 14 -9.09 27.85 -3.98
C ASP A 14 -9.17 26.42 -3.45
N ILE A 15 -8.99 26.22 -2.14
CA ILE A 15 -9.18 24.90 -1.50
C ILE A 15 -10.62 24.41 -1.67
N GLU A 16 -11.63 25.26 -1.42
CA GLU A 16 -13.04 24.88 -1.57
C GLU A 16 -13.38 24.54 -3.03
N GLN A 17 -12.89 25.32 -3.97
CA GLN A 17 -13.01 25.04 -5.41
C GLN A 17 -12.32 23.74 -5.79
N GLY A 18 -11.11 23.49 -5.31
CA GLY A 18 -10.36 22.25 -5.52
C GLY A 18 -11.10 21.04 -4.99
N VAL A 19 -11.66 21.10 -3.78
CA VAL A 19 -12.49 20.04 -3.19
C VAL A 19 -13.74 19.77 -4.03
N SER A 20 -14.40 20.82 -4.50
CA SER A 20 -15.58 20.68 -5.38
C SER A 20 -15.20 20.01 -6.70
N MET A 21 -14.08 20.40 -7.31
CA MET A 21 -13.56 19.80 -8.54
C MET A 21 -13.24 18.31 -8.34
N VAL A 22 -12.57 17.94 -7.25
CA VAL A 22 -12.26 16.54 -6.92
C VAL A 22 -13.54 15.71 -6.76
N LYS A 23 -14.56 16.24 -6.08
CA LYS A 23 -15.87 15.57 -5.95
C LYS A 23 -16.51 15.31 -7.31
N HIS A 24 -16.48 16.26 -8.23
CA HIS A 24 -17.00 16.08 -9.58
C HIS A 24 -16.18 15.05 -10.37
N VAL A 25 -14.85 15.15 -10.35
CA VAL A 25 -13.96 14.20 -11.02
C VAL A 25 -14.20 12.78 -10.55
N LEU A 26 -14.35 12.57 -9.24
CA LEU A 26 -14.65 11.24 -8.68
C LEU A 26 -16.07 10.77 -9.04
N ALA A 27 -17.07 11.64 -8.94
CA ALA A 27 -18.44 11.28 -9.27
C ALA A 27 -18.62 10.84 -10.73
N ASP A 28 -17.89 11.47 -11.64
CA ASP A 28 -18.02 11.24 -13.09
C ASP A 28 -17.15 10.08 -13.58
N ASN A 29 -15.99 9.86 -12.98
CA ASN A 29 -14.96 8.99 -13.56
C ASN A 29 -14.58 7.80 -12.68
N PHE A 30 -14.83 7.82 -11.37
CA PHE A 30 -14.46 6.72 -10.50
C PHE A 30 -15.32 5.49 -10.77
N VAL A 31 -14.66 4.36 -11.08
CA VAL A 31 -15.35 3.11 -11.34
C VAL A 31 -15.61 2.37 -10.02
N ARG A 32 -16.88 2.15 -9.72
CA ARG A 32 -17.28 1.24 -8.65
C ARG A 32 -17.41 -0.18 -9.22
N PRO A 33 -16.98 -1.21 -8.49
CA PRO A 33 -17.04 -2.59 -8.97
C PRO A 33 -18.45 -3.04 -9.39
N ASP A 34 -19.49 -2.56 -8.70
CA ASP A 34 -20.91 -2.83 -8.99
C ASP A 34 -21.43 -2.10 -10.24
N GLU A 35 -20.74 -1.07 -10.71
CA GLU A 35 -21.07 -0.31 -11.92
C GLU A 35 -20.25 -0.70 -13.16
N ALA A 36 -19.38 -1.71 -13.06
CA ALA A 36 -18.43 -2.10 -14.10
C ALA A 36 -19.10 -2.28 -15.49
N GLU A 37 -20.19 -3.05 -15.56
CA GLU A 37 -20.88 -3.31 -16.83
C GLU A 37 -21.55 -2.06 -17.41
N LYS A 38 -22.07 -1.17 -16.57
CA LYS A 38 -22.63 0.12 -16.97
C LYS A 38 -21.55 1.03 -17.59
N ILE A 39 -20.34 1.02 -17.02
CA ILE A 39 -19.22 1.82 -17.54
C ILE A 39 -18.72 1.21 -18.86
N LYS A 40 -18.60 -0.12 -18.99
CA LYS A 40 -18.25 -0.79 -20.25
C LYS A 40 -19.22 -0.41 -21.36
N SER A 41 -20.53 -0.42 -21.08
CA SER A 41 -21.56 0.01 -22.04
C SER A 41 -21.36 1.48 -22.46
N LYS A 42 -21.06 2.37 -21.52
CA LYS A 42 -20.77 3.79 -21.83
C LYS A 42 -19.53 3.96 -22.70
N ILE A 43 -18.46 3.21 -22.45
CA ILE A 43 -17.25 3.24 -23.30
C ILE A 43 -17.58 2.79 -24.70
N ARG A 44 -18.34 1.69 -24.85
CA ARG A 44 -18.79 1.17 -26.15
C ARG A 44 -19.66 2.19 -26.91
N GLU A 45 -20.63 2.80 -26.24
CA GLU A 45 -21.58 3.75 -26.85
C GLU A 45 -20.89 5.06 -27.30
N ARG A 46 -19.95 5.57 -26.48
CA ARG A 46 -19.27 6.83 -26.72
C ARG A 46 -17.99 6.70 -27.52
N GLY A 47 -17.51 5.46 -27.71
CA GLY A 47 -16.22 5.18 -28.36
C GLY A 47 -15.02 5.51 -27.49
N ARG A 48 -15.12 6.53 -26.62
CA ARG A 48 -14.09 6.96 -25.67
C ARG A 48 -14.71 7.40 -24.36
N TYR A 49 -14.09 7.02 -23.24
CA TYR A 49 -14.54 7.43 -21.91
C TYR A 49 -13.38 7.46 -20.91
N LYS A 50 -13.36 8.49 -20.07
CA LYS A 50 -12.34 8.66 -19.03
C LYS A 50 -12.81 7.98 -17.75
N ILE A 51 -11.93 7.15 -17.16
CA ILE A 51 -12.20 6.45 -15.90
C ILE A 51 -11.06 6.66 -14.91
N ILE A 52 -11.38 6.47 -13.63
CA ILE A 52 -10.40 6.36 -12.54
C ILE A 52 -10.51 4.94 -12.00
N ASP A 53 -9.42 4.18 -12.16
CA ASP A 53 -9.36 2.79 -11.71
C ASP A 53 -7.90 2.40 -11.41
N LYS A 54 -7.73 1.29 -10.70
CA LYS A 54 -6.42 0.70 -10.44
C LYS A 54 -5.99 -0.14 -11.64
N VAL A 55 -4.75 0.05 -12.09
CA VAL A 55 -4.16 -0.66 -13.23
C VAL A 55 -2.90 -1.39 -12.79
N SER A 56 -2.76 -2.65 -13.17
CA SER A 56 -1.50 -3.37 -13.14
C SER A 56 -1.12 -3.88 -14.53
N ALA A 57 0.17 -4.14 -14.74
CA ALA A 57 0.68 -4.69 -15.98
C ALA A 57 1.38 -6.04 -15.72
N LYS A 58 1.30 -6.92 -16.70
CA LYS A 58 2.01 -8.20 -16.72
C LYS A 58 2.57 -8.45 -18.10
N LEU A 59 3.83 -8.94 -18.18
CA LEU A 59 4.41 -9.36 -19.45
C LEU A 59 3.73 -10.66 -19.92
N ASN A 60 3.25 -10.65 -21.16
CA ASN A 60 2.83 -11.86 -21.87
C ASN A 60 4.02 -12.38 -22.69
N GLU A 61 4.68 -13.42 -22.20
CA GLU A 61 5.87 -14.02 -22.81
C GLU A 61 5.64 -14.60 -24.20
N HIS A 62 4.38 -14.92 -24.57
CA HIS A 62 4.05 -15.47 -25.90
C HIS A 62 3.94 -14.39 -26.98
N THR A 63 3.54 -13.19 -26.60
CA THR A 63 3.34 -12.07 -27.53
C THR A 63 4.39 -10.99 -27.39
N ASP A 64 5.27 -11.11 -26.38
CA ASP A 64 6.29 -10.14 -26.00
C ASP A 64 5.72 -8.72 -25.82
N CYS A 65 4.54 -8.63 -25.17
CA CYS A 65 3.82 -7.39 -24.93
C CYS A 65 3.32 -7.33 -23.48
N TYR A 66 3.14 -6.14 -22.95
CA TYR A 66 2.52 -5.97 -21.64
C TYR A 66 0.99 -5.99 -21.77
N GLU A 67 0.37 -6.83 -20.95
CA GLU A 67 -1.08 -6.90 -20.77
C GLU A 67 -1.49 -6.25 -19.45
N GLY A 68 -2.45 -5.34 -19.50
CA GLY A 68 -3.01 -4.66 -18.35
C GLY A 68 -4.22 -5.37 -17.77
N ILE A 69 -4.35 -5.26 -16.48
CA ILE A 69 -5.54 -5.58 -15.69
C ILE A 69 -6.07 -4.29 -15.10
N ILE A 70 -7.32 -3.94 -15.42
CA ILE A 70 -8.03 -2.81 -14.83
C ILE A 70 -9.03 -3.38 -13.84
N PHE A 71 -8.84 -3.08 -12.55
CA PHE A 71 -9.42 -3.86 -11.46
C PHE A 71 -10.94 -3.69 -11.30
N ASN A 72 -11.41 -2.48 -11.03
CA ASN A 72 -12.82 -2.26 -10.69
C ASN A 72 -13.74 -2.49 -11.88
N ILE A 73 -13.33 -2.06 -13.08
CA ILE A 73 -14.08 -2.32 -14.31
C ILE A 73 -13.98 -3.78 -14.74
N ASN A 74 -13.07 -4.56 -14.15
CA ASN A 74 -12.85 -5.97 -14.44
C ASN A 74 -12.58 -6.23 -15.94
N ILE A 75 -11.61 -5.51 -16.49
CA ILE A 75 -11.10 -5.74 -17.86
C ILE A 75 -9.69 -6.31 -17.74
N ASN A 76 -9.49 -7.49 -18.33
CA ASN A 76 -8.20 -8.18 -18.34
C ASN A 76 -7.64 -8.17 -19.77
N LYS A 77 -6.30 -8.25 -19.88
CA LYS A 77 -5.58 -8.36 -21.16
C LYS A 77 -5.76 -7.14 -22.09
N VAL A 78 -5.76 -5.95 -21.51
CA VAL A 78 -5.66 -4.70 -22.26
C VAL A 78 -4.20 -4.47 -22.60
N TYR A 79 -3.91 -4.10 -23.87
CA TYR A 79 -2.55 -3.71 -24.25
C TYR A 79 -2.10 -2.46 -23.47
N ILE A 80 -0.90 -2.50 -22.92
CA ILE A 80 -0.23 -1.37 -22.29
C ILE A 80 1.10 -1.13 -23.01
N ASP A 81 1.31 0.11 -23.44
CA ASP A 81 2.55 0.52 -24.09
C ASP A 81 3.74 0.39 -23.13
N ASP A 82 4.84 -0.14 -23.65
CA ASP A 82 6.11 -0.33 -22.92
C ASP A 82 6.62 0.97 -22.28
N ALA A 83 6.35 2.12 -22.90
CA ALA A 83 6.74 3.42 -22.37
C ALA A 83 6.10 3.71 -21.00
N TYR A 84 4.84 3.30 -20.80
CA TYR A 84 4.19 3.44 -19.49
C TYR A 84 4.80 2.52 -18.45
N VAL A 85 5.11 1.27 -18.82
CA VAL A 85 5.69 0.29 -17.90
C VAL A 85 7.11 0.70 -17.49
N LYS A 86 7.92 1.17 -18.45
CA LYS A 86 9.27 1.69 -18.17
C LYS A 86 9.26 2.95 -17.30
N LYS A 87 8.26 3.80 -17.50
CA LYS A 87 8.10 5.04 -16.72
C LYS A 87 7.54 4.78 -15.33
N TYR A 88 6.68 3.77 -15.19
CA TYR A 88 5.94 3.47 -13.96
C TYR A 88 6.07 1.99 -13.61
N GLU A 89 7.24 1.58 -13.11
CA GLU A 89 7.56 0.18 -12.77
C GLU A 89 6.58 -0.45 -11.78
N LYS A 90 5.93 0.36 -10.94
CA LYS A 90 4.86 -0.10 -10.03
C LYS A 90 3.63 -0.69 -10.72
N LEU A 91 3.44 -0.46 -12.02
CA LEU A 91 2.44 -1.21 -12.78
C LEU A 91 2.70 -2.72 -12.75
N LEU A 92 3.97 -3.14 -12.66
CA LEU A 92 4.38 -4.54 -12.55
C LEU A 92 4.25 -5.10 -11.12
N CYS A 93 4.16 -4.22 -10.11
CA CYS A 93 4.23 -4.57 -8.68
C CYS A 93 2.92 -4.25 -7.94
N GLY A 94 1.81 -4.91 -8.31
CA GLY A 94 0.53 -4.75 -7.61
C GLY A 94 -0.38 -3.63 -8.14
N GLY A 95 0.11 -2.82 -9.08
CA GLY A 95 -0.67 -1.80 -9.78
C GLY A 95 -0.83 -0.48 -9.02
N ILE A 96 -1.23 0.54 -9.76
CA ILE A 96 -1.40 1.93 -9.29
C ILE A 96 -2.75 2.50 -9.72
N TRP A 97 -3.26 3.45 -8.93
CA TRP A 97 -4.44 4.23 -9.30
C TRP A 97 -4.12 5.23 -10.39
N CYS A 98 -4.91 5.20 -11.46
CA CYS A 98 -4.70 6.04 -12.65
C CYS A 98 -5.99 6.70 -13.11
N ILE A 99 -5.84 7.86 -13.74
CA ILE A 99 -6.83 8.39 -14.68
C ILE A 99 -6.51 7.75 -16.03
N ILE A 100 -7.48 7.07 -16.61
CA ILE A 100 -7.32 6.27 -17.84
C ILE A 100 -8.31 6.78 -18.87
N ASP A 101 -7.82 7.10 -20.05
CA ASP A 101 -8.68 7.32 -21.22
C ASP A 101 -8.84 5.96 -21.93
N MET A 102 -10.04 5.40 -21.83
CA MET A 102 -10.41 4.12 -22.47
C MET A 102 -11.05 4.37 -23.83
N GLU A 103 -10.69 3.54 -24.80
CA GLU A 103 -11.33 3.49 -26.11
C GLU A 103 -11.91 2.11 -26.39
N TYR A 104 -12.93 2.05 -27.22
CA TYR A 104 -13.56 0.80 -27.66
C TYR A 104 -13.36 0.64 -29.17
N LEU A 105 -12.53 -0.31 -29.55
CA LEU A 105 -12.20 -0.66 -30.93
C LEU A 105 -12.53 -2.14 -31.16
N TYR A 106 -13.71 -2.40 -31.72
CA TYR A 106 -14.13 -3.76 -32.04
C TYR A 106 -13.65 -4.16 -33.43
N ASP A 107 -12.88 -5.26 -33.49
CA ASP A 107 -12.47 -5.91 -34.72
C ASP A 107 -12.80 -7.40 -34.64
N GLU A 108 -13.60 -7.89 -35.57
CA GLU A 108 -14.02 -9.30 -35.61
C GLU A 108 -12.85 -10.27 -35.81
N ASN A 109 -11.73 -9.82 -36.36
CA ASN A 109 -10.54 -10.62 -36.64
C ASN A 109 -9.49 -10.52 -35.51
N ALA A 110 -9.66 -9.61 -34.59
CA ALA A 110 -8.70 -9.42 -33.47
C ALA A 110 -8.96 -10.40 -32.33
N LYS A 111 -7.92 -11.11 -31.89
CA LYS A 111 -7.96 -12.04 -30.74
C LYS A 111 -7.74 -11.35 -29.38
N GLY A 112 -8.13 -10.11 -29.22
CA GLY A 112 -7.88 -9.33 -28.01
C GLY A 112 -9.14 -8.71 -27.40
N SER A 113 -8.95 -7.97 -26.30
CA SER A 113 -10.00 -7.14 -25.73
C SER A 113 -10.31 -5.98 -26.70
N PRO A 114 -11.59 -5.66 -26.96
CA PRO A 114 -11.93 -4.48 -27.75
C PRO A 114 -11.68 -3.16 -27.00
N PHE A 115 -11.37 -3.24 -25.73
CA PHE A 115 -11.00 -2.09 -24.89
C PHE A 115 -9.50 -1.82 -25.02
N THR A 116 -9.13 -0.57 -25.24
CA THR A 116 -7.75 -0.12 -25.35
C THR A 116 -7.52 1.09 -24.43
N ILE A 117 -6.29 1.27 -24.00
CA ILE A 117 -5.86 2.44 -23.22
C ILE A 117 -5.22 3.44 -24.19
N SER A 118 -5.86 4.59 -24.40
CA SER A 118 -5.28 5.66 -25.22
C SER A 118 -4.39 6.60 -24.40
N SER A 119 -4.67 6.78 -23.11
CA SER A 119 -3.75 7.46 -22.19
C SER A 119 -3.88 6.93 -20.77
N LEU A 120 -2.77 6.97 -20.04
CA LEU A 120 -2.69 6.52 -18.66
C LEU A 120 -1.90 7.58 -17.85
N LYS A 121 -2.56 8.19 -16.87
CA LYS A 121 -1.95 9.16 -15.95
C LYS A 121 -2.08 8.66 -14.52
N PRO A 122 -0.96 8.27 -13.87
CA PRO A 122 -0.99 7.90 -12.46
C PRO A 122 -1.47 9.04 -11.57
N ILE A 123 -2.29 8.70 -10.59
CA ILE A 123 -2.73 9.62 -9.55
C ILE A 123 -1.83 9.49 -8.31
N GLN A 124 -1.40 8.27 -7.99
CA GLN A 124 -0.63 7.94 -6.80
C GLN A 124 0.85 8.33 -6.89
N MET A 125 1.33 8.66 -8.08
CA MET A 125 2.73 9.01 -8.31
C MET A 125 2.79 10.34 -9.07
N PRO A 126 2.53 11.47 -8.40
CA PRO A 126 2.84 12.77 -9.00
C PRO A 126 4.33 12.81 -9.32
N ALA A 127 4.71 13.48 -10.38
CA ALA A 127 6.11 13.77 -10.64
C ALA A 127 6.62 14.62 -9.47
N THR A 128 7.44 14.05 -8.62
CA THR A 128 8.06 14.75 -7.50
C THR A 128 9.41 15.23 -7.98
N ASP A 129 9.63 16.52 -7.99
CA ASP A 129 10.96 17.09 -8.13
C ASP A 129 11.68 16.92 -6.79
N LEU A 130 12.58 15.96 -6.74
CA LEU A 130 13.31 15.66 -5.51
C LEU A 130 14.23 16.83 -5.09
N GLU A 131 14.77 17.56 -6.05
CA GLU A 131 15.67 18.70 -5.77
C GLU A 131 14.87 19.85 -5.16
N GLU A 132 13.70 20.17 -5.71
CA GLU A 132 12.76 21.15 -5.14
C GLU A 132 12.32 20.76 -3.72
N TYR A 133 12.01 19.50 -3.52
CA TYR A 133 11.63 18.98 -2.20
C TYR A 133 12.75 19.10 -1.17
N ILE A 134 14.00 18.76 -1.52
CA ILE A 134 15.18 18.87 -0.66
C ILE A 134 15.45 20.36 -0.33
N GLU A 135 15.34 21.22 -1.32
CA GLU A 135 15.52 22.66 -1.11
C GLU A 135 14.41 23.22 -0.22
N GLY A 136 13.16 22.88 -0.46
CA GLY A 136 12.02 23.25 0.38
C GLY A 136 12.21 22.82 1.84
N ARG A 137 12.73 21.59 2.07
CA ARG A 137 13.00 21.09 3.42
C ARG A 137 13.95 21.99 4.23
N LYS A 138 14.91 22.67 3.60
CA LYS A 138 15.88 23.54 4.28
C LYS A 138 15.26 24.78 4.93
N HIS A 139 14.07 25.18 4.50
CA HIS A 139 13.35 26.33 5.05
C HIS A 139 12.61 26.00 6.36
N PHE A 140 12.57 24.74 6.78
CA PHE A 140 11.92 24.30 8.01
C PHE A 140 12.94 23.94 9.09
N THR A 141 12.67 24.32 10.31
CA THR A 141 13.33 23.74 11.49
C THR A 141 12.92 22.27 11.64
N LEU A 142 13.58 21.55 12.55
CA LEU A 142 13.22 20.15 12.82
C LEU A 142 11.78 20.03 13.35
N ASP A 143 11.41 20.90 14.29
CA ASP A 143 10.07 20.86 14.89
C ASP A 143 8.97 21.19 13.88
N GLU A 144 9.15 22.22 13.07
CA GLU A 144 8.22 22.55 11.97
C GLU A 144 8.11 21.40 10.97
N TRP A 145 9.22 20.71 10.68
CA TRP A 145 9.18 19.56 9.77
C TRP A 145 8.42 18.36 10.35
N ILE A 146 8.59 18.09 11.66
CA ILE A 146 7.79 17.09 12.38
C ILE A 146 6.30 17.44 12.30
N GLU A 147 5.95 18.73 12.44
CA GLU A 147 4.56 19.18 12.29
C GLU A 147 4.02 18.95 10.87
N VAL A 148 4.81 19.25 9.84
CA VAL A 148 4.45 18.97 8.44
C VAL A 148 4.19 17.47 8.26
N ILE A 149 5.07 16.61 8.79
CA ILE A 149 4.89 15.17 8.74
C ILE A 149 3.60 14.74 9.45
N CYS A 150 3.33 15.24 10.66
CA CYS A 150 2.10 14.94 11.40
C CYS A 150 0.84 15.34 10.61
N ARG A 151 0.82 16.52 10.02
CA ARG A 151 -0.30 16.98 9.19
C ARG A 151 -0.46 16.14 7.93
N SER A 152 0.64 15.69 7.32
CA SER A 152 0.62 14.81 6.14
C SER A 152 -0.05 13.46 6.40
N VAL A 153 -0.01 12.97 7.63
CA VAL A 153 -0.73 11.75 8.05
C VAL A 153 -2.11 12.03 8.65
N GLY A 154 -2.60 13.27 8.55
CA GLY A 154 -3.95 13.65 8.99
C GLY A 154 -4.07 13.96 10.48
N MET A 155 -2.95 14.20 11.18
CA MET A 155 -2.93 14.55 12.60
C MET A 155 -2.62 16.04 12.80
N GLU A 156 -3.37 16.72 13.67
CA GLU A 156 -3.07 18.10 14.04
C GLU A 156 -2.06 18.15 15.19
N PRO A 157 -0.82 18.59 14.92
CA PRO A 157 0.27 18.53 15.89
C PRO A 157 0.07 19.40 17.12
N SER A 158 -0.73 20.47 17.03
CA SER A 158 -1.02 21.34 18.18
C SER A 158 -1.79 20.61 19.31
N ASN A 159 -2.49 19.52 18.98
CA ASN A 159 -3.22 18.69 19.92
C ASN A 159 -2.40 17.53 20.49
N LEU A 160 -1.13 17.43 20.09
CA LEU A 160 -0.26 16.30 20.43
C LEU A 160 0.92 16.79 21.28
N ASP A 161 1.25 16.04 22.33
CA ASP A 161 2.50 16.23 23.05
C ASP A 161 3.72 15.79 22.21
N GLU A 162 4.90 16.21 22.61
CA GLU A 162 6.15 15.93 21.89
C GLU A 162 6.40 14.43 21.72
N ASN A 163 6.17 13.61 22.74
CA ASN A 163 6.39 12.17 22.67
C ASN A 163 5.45 11.53 21.65
N THR A 164 4.19 11.93 21.62
CA THR A 164 3.20 11.43 20.67
C THR A 164 3.58 11.81 19.24
N ARG A 165 4.11 13.02 18.98
CA ARG A 165 4.62 13.42 17.67
C ARG A 165 5.77 12.51 17.23
N TRP A 166 6.72 12.23 18.11
CA TRP A 166 7.83 11.31 17.82
C TRP A 166 7.37 9.87 17.58
N HIS A 167 6.35 9.39 18.30
CA HIS A 167 5.75 8.09 18.03
C HIS A 167 5.12 8.02 16.63
N LEU A 168 4.45 9.09 16.19
CA LEU A 168 3.91 9.18 14.84
C LEU A 168 5.01 9.15 13.76
N VAL A 169 6.12 9.86 14.00
CA VAL A 169 7.29 9.81 13.11
C VAL A 169 7.89 8.40 13.10
N ALA A 170 8.00 7.74 14.27
CA ALA A 170 8.54 6.40 14.38
C ALA A 170 7.70 5.34 13.62
N ARG A 171 6.37 5.52 13.51
CA ARG A 171 5.51 4.68 12.66
C ARG A 171 5.93 4.65 11.20
N MET A 172 6.61 5.70 10.73
CA MET A 172 6.99 5.84 9.32
C MET A 172 8.36 5.26 9.00
N ILE A 173 9.14 4.86 9.98
CA ILE A 173 10.47 4.26 9.75
C ILE A 173 10.41 3.06 8.81
N PRO A 174 9.42 2.14 8.90
CA PRO A 174 9.32 1.01 7.98
C PRO A 174 9.17 1.38 6.50
N PHE A 175 8.72 2.60 6.18
CA PHE A 175 8.60 3.06 4.78
C PHE A 175 9.92 3.53 4.17
N VAL A 176 10.91 3.85 5.01
CA VAL A 176 12.19 4.42 4.58
C VAL A 176 13.40 3.53 4.86
N GLU A 177 13.25 2.57 5.78
CA GLU A 177 14.28 1.60 6.14
C GLU A 177 13.94 0.20 5.64
N ASN A 178 14.92 -0.49 5.07
CA ASN A 178 14.75 -1.84 4.57
C ASN A 178 14.71 -2.86 5.71
N ASN A 179 13.75 -3.80 5.64
CA ASN A 179 13.59 -4.87 6.62
C ASN A 179 13.56 -4.37 8.07
N TYR A 180 12.97 -3.19 8.30
CA TYR A 180 12.80 -2.60 9.62
C TYR A 180 11.49 -3.06 10.25
N ASN A 181 11.56 -4.09 11.07
CA ASN A 181 10.37 -4.75 11.61
C ASN A 181 9.94 -4.11 12.91
N ILE A 182 8.67 -3.70 13.00
CA ILE A 182 8.12 -3.06 14.20
C ILE A 182 6.86 -3.75 14.70
N CYS A 183 6.61 -3.59 15.98
CA CYS A 183 5.39 -4.02 16.63
C CYS A 183 4.74 -2.83 17.33
N GLU A 184 3.48 -2.54 17.02
CA GLU A 184 2.69 -1.49 17.67
C GLU A 184 1.41 -2.09 18.26
N LEU A 185 1.35 -2.15 19.59
CA LEU A 185 0.18 -2.60 20.32
C LEU A 185 -0.38 -1.47 21.18
N GLY A 186 -1.71 -1.34 21.21
CA GLY A 186 -2.33 -0.26 21.97
C GLY A 186 -3.85 -0.27 21.88
N PRO A 187 -4.54 0.72 22.46
CA PRO A 187 -5.99 0.81 22.40
C PRO A 187 -6.50 1.01 20.97
N ARG A 188 -7.78 0.75 20.76
CA ARG A 188 -8.44 0.97 19.46
C ARG A 188 -8.58 2.47 19.16
N GLY A 189 -8.63 2.80 17.86
CA GLY A 189 -8.94 4.16 17.40
C GLY A 189 -7.76 5.14 17.45
N THR A 190 -6.52 4.67 17.56
CA THR A 190 -5.30 5.51 17.57
C THR A 190 -4.64 5.66 16.19
N GLY A 191 -5.33 5.30 15.10
CA GLY A 191 -4.84 5.47 13.73
C GLY A 191 -3.73 4.52 13.32
N LYS A 192 -3.46 3.44 14.09
CA LYS A 192 -2.36 2.49 13.80
C LYS A 192 -2.46 1.90 12.39
N SER A 193 -3.57 1.26 12.08
CA SER A 193 -3.78 0.58 10.78
C SER A 193 -3.89 1.56 9.63
N TYR A 194 -4.48 2.75 9.86
CA TYR A 194 -4.67 3.79 8.85
C TYR A 194 -3.37 4.23 8.18
N VAL A 195 -2.28 4.38 8.96
CA VAL A 195 -0.98 4.79 8.43
C VAL A 195 -0.45 3.80 7.39
N TYR A 196 -0.64 2.50 7.61
CA TYR A 196 -0.15 1.45 6.72
C TYR A 196 -1.09 1.14 5.55
N ASP A 197 -2.36 1.53 5.66
CA ASP A 197 -3.35 1.33 4.60
C ASP A 197 -3.40 2.51 3.62
N GLU A 198 -3.32 3.75 4.12
CA GLU A 198 -3.64 4.95 3.35
C GLU A 198 -2.44 5.86 3.05
N LEU A 199 -1.37 5.83 3.86
CA LEU A 199 -0.30 6.82 3.75
C LEU A 199 0.56 6.61 2.51
N SER A 200 0.86 5.39 2.14
CA SER A 200 1.79 5.08 1.05
C SER A 200 1.22 4.06 0.08
N PRO A 201 1.38 4.28 -1.25
CA PRO A 201 1.04 3.28 -2.25
C PRO A 201 1.99 2.07 -2.24
N TYR A 202 3.02 2.09 -1.40
CA TYR A 202 4.05 1.06 -1.30
C TYR A 202 3.87 0.15 -0.08
N SER A 203 2.78 0.31 0.65
CA SER A 203 2.42 -0.58 1.76
C SER A 203 1.15 -1.38 1.48
N ILE A 204 1.06 -2.53 2.11
CA ILE A 204 -0.13 -3.37 2.08
C ILE A 204 -0.51 -3.76 3.50
N LEU A 205 -1.80 -3.60 3.83
CA LEU A 205 -2.37 -4.02 5.10
C LEU A 205 -3.08 -5.37 4.94
N ILE A 206 -2.67 -6.36 5.71
CA ILE A 206 -3.31 -7.66 5.78
C ILE A 206 -4.28 -7.65 6.95
N SER A 207 -5.57 -7.48 6.66
CA SER A 207 -6.62 -7.46 7.68
C SER A 207 -6.96 -8.86 8.17
N GLY A 208 -7.25 -8.98 9.49
CA GLY A 208 -7.63 -10.24 10.12
C GLY A 208 -6.53 -11.29 10.17
N GLY A 209 -5.29 -10.93 9.87
CA GLY A 209 -4.10 -11.78 10.01
C GLY A 209 -4.10 -13.08 9.19
N GLN A 210 -5.08 -13.29 8.29
CA GLN A 210 -5.16 -14.51 7.50
C GLN A 210 -4.40 -14.38 6.19
N THR A 211 -3.26 -15.05 6.12
CA THR A 211 -2.47 -15.16 4.90
C THR A 211 -1.84 -16.53 4.81
N THR A 212 -1.28 -16.85 3.66
CA THR A 212 -0.53 -18.09 3.44
C THR A 212 0.93 -17.78 3.19
N VAL A 213 1.80 -18.74 3.47
CA VAL A 213 3.24 -18.63 3.13
C VAL A 213 3.44 -18.37 1.64
N ALA A 214 2.61 -19.00 0.81
CA ALA A 214 2.67 -18.78 -0.64
C ALA A 214 2.33 -17.35 -1.05
N ASN A 215 1.34 -16.73 -0.39
CA ASN A 215 0.97 -15.34 -0.66
C ASN A 215 1.99 -14.35 -0.10
N LEU A 216 2.53 -14.66 1.08
CA LEU A 216 3.45 -13.75 1.76
C LEU A 216 4.87 -13.77 1.16
N PHE A 217 5.39 -14.95 0.84
CA PHE A 217 6.78 -15.14 0.42
C PHE A 217 6.91 -15.57 -1.04
N TYR A 218 6.47 -16.76 -1.40
CA TYR A 218 6.60 -17.29 -2.76
C TYR A 218 5.56 -18.35 -3.08
N ASN A 219 4.88 -18.19 -4.19
CA ASN A 219 3.90 -19.15 -4.70
C ASN A 219 4.56 -20.13 -5.67
N MET A 220 4.85 -21.34 -5.21
CA MET A 220 5.48 -22.40 -6.01
C MET A 220 4.65 -22.80 -7.24
N GLY A 221 3.32 -22.82 -7.12
CA GLY A 221 2.44 -23.23 -8.21
C GLY A 221 2.34 -22.23 -9.36
N LYS A 222 2.56 -20.93 -9.03
CA LYS A 222 2.50 -19.83 -10.01
C LYS A 222 3.88 -19.28 -10.35
N HIS A 223 4.94 -19.75 -9.70
CA HIS A 223 6.30 -19.21 -9.79
C HIS A 223 6.34 -17.67 -9.57
N GLN A 224 5.63 -17.19 -8.54
CA GLN A 224 5.51 -15.77 -8.24
C GLN A 224 6.01 -15.45 -6.85
N VAL A 225 6.80 -14.37 -6.77
CA VAL A 225 7.21 -13.77 -5.50
C VAL A 225 5.99 -13.18 -4.80
N GLY A 226 5.91 -13.38 -3.50
CA GLY A 226 4.80 -12.90 -2.67
C GLY A 226 4.96 -11.44 -2.23
N LEU A 227 4.13 -11.06 -1.25
CA LEU A 227 4.00 -9.67 -0.81
C LEU A 227 5.32 -9.06 -0.35
N VAL A 228 6.16 -9.80 0.37
CA VAL A 228 7.44 -9.27 0.89
C VAL A 228 8.46 -8.92 -0.20
N GLY A 229 8.30 -9.47 -1.39
CA GLY A 229 9.16 -9.13 -2.53
C GLY A 229 8.55 -8.09 -3.47
N THR A 230 7.31 -7.65 -3.22
CA THR A 230 6.58 -6.72 -4.09
C THR A 230 6.20 -5.39 -3.44
N TRP A 231 6.22 -5.34 -2.11
CA TRP A 231 5.87 -4.17 -1.31
C TRP A 231 7.04 -3.73 -0.45
N ASP A 232 7.08 -2.45 -0.10
CA ASP A 232 8.10 -1.92 0.81
C ASP A 232 7.70 -2.14 2.27
N VAL A 233 6.38 -2.14 2.55
CA VAL A 233 5.84 -2.44 3.88
C VAL A 233 4.72 -3.48 3.78
N VAL A 234 4.81 -4.52 4.60
CA VAL A 234 3.76 -5.52 4.80
C VAL A 234 3.29 -5.44 6.24
N ALA A 235 2.11 -4.86 6.44
CA ALA A 235 1.53 -4.67 7.77
C ALA A 235 0.47 -5.73 8.05
N PHE A 236 0.53 -6.31 9.24
CA PHE A 236 -0.48 -7.24 9.76
C PHE A 236 -1.36 -6.49 10.75
N ASP A 237 -2.63 -6.32 10.42
CA ASP A 237 -3.63 -5.81 11.35
C ASP A 237 -4.21 -6.96 12.17
N GLU A 238 -4.56 -6.64 13.41
CA GLU A 238 -5.10 -7.62 14.37
C GLU A 238 -4.17 -8.82 14.59
N VAL A 239 -2.96 -8.58 15.13
CA VAL A 239 -1.94 -9.62 15.36
C VAL A 239 -2.48 -10.88 16.05
N ALA A 240 -3.52 -10.77 16.87
CA ALA A 240 -4.19 -11.90 17.52
C ALA A 240 -4.82 -12.89 16.52
N GLY A 241 -5.14 -12.42 15.33
CA GLY A 241 -5.72 -13.21 14.24
C GLY A 241 -4.70 -13.82 13.29
N ILE A 242 -3.41 -13.54 13.45
CA ILE A 242 -2.38 -14.08 12.53
C ILE A 242 -2.39 -15.60 12.60
N ASN A 243 -2.69 -16.20 11.45
CA ASN A 243 -2.72 -17.64 11.29
C ASN A 243 -2.07 -18.02 9.96
N LEU A 244 -0.84 -18.49 10.05
CA LEU A 244 -0.14 -19.10 8.91
C LEU A 244 -0.47 -20.60 8.93
N LYS A 245 -1.29 -21.02 7.97
CA LYS A 245 -1.75 -22.44 7.88
C LYS A 245 -0.61 -23.45 7.75
N ASP A 246 0.55 -22.99 7.28
CA ASP A 246 1.77 -23.79 7.13
C ASP A 246 2.60 -23.68 8.42
N LYS A 247 2.91 -24.81 9.04
CA LYS A 247 3.71 -24.85 10.29
C LYS A 247 5.09 -24.23 10.15
N ASP A 248 5.66 -24.26 8.93
CA ASP A 248 6.97 -23.67 8.66
C ASP A 248 6.89 -22.16 8.41
N GLY A 249 5.68 -21.60 8.26
CA GLY A 249 5.49 -20.20 7.91
C GLY A 249 6.10 -19.23 8.91
N ILE A 250 5.96 -19.51 10.21
CA ILE A 250 6.57 -18.67 11.26
C ILE A 250 8.10 -18.78 11.23
N GLN A 251 8.65 -19.94 10.90
CA GLN A 251 10.11 -20.12 10.80
C GLN A 251 10.67 -19.35 9.59
N ILE A 252 9.97 -19.40 8.45
CA ILE A 252 10.35 -18.62 7.26
C ILE A 252 10.26 -17.13 7.57
N MET A 253 9.20 -16.68 8.26
CA MET A 253 9.04 -15.30 8.70
C MET A 253 10.19 -14.84 9.60
N LYS A 254 10.55 -15.64 10.62
CA LYS A 254 11.69 -15.35 11.49
C LYS A 254 13.01 -15.25 10.73
N GLY A 255 13.24 -16.15 9.79
CA GLY A 255 14.42 -16.13 8.92
C GLY A 255 14.48 -14.86 8.07
N TYR A 256 13.36 -14.50 7.46
CA TYR A 256 13.24 -13.29 6.66
C TYR A 256 13.47 -12.02 7.49
N MET A 257 12.80 -11.89 8.62
CA MET A 257 12.96 -10.72 9.51
C MET A 257 14.40 -10.53 9.99
N ALA A 258 15.16 -11.61 10.14
CA ALA A 258 16.57 -11.56 10.54
C ALA A 258 17.52 -11.17 9.41
N ASN A 259 17.27 -11.65 8.19
CA ASN A 259 18.29 -11.64 7.13
C ASN A 259 17.85 -10.88 5.87
N GLY A 260 16.59 -10.45 5.74
CA GLY A 260 16.05 -9.86 4.51
C GLY A 260 15.97 -10.86 3.35
N SER A 261 16.05 -12.16 3.65
CA SER A 261 16.00 -13.21 2.62
C SER A 261 15.19 -14.41 3.10
N PHE A 262 14.61 -15.11 2.14
CA PHE A 262 13.90 -16.36 2.40
C PHE A 262 14.18 -17.37 1.30
N SER A 263 14.17 -18.65 1.66
CA SER A 263 14.36 -19.75 0.73
C SER A 263 13.04 -20.49 0.52
N ARG A 264 12.70 -20.74 -0.73
CA ARG A 264 11.60 -21.61 -1.09
C ARG A 264 12.03 -22.50 -2.27
N GLY A 265 12.11 -23.80 -2.02
CA GLY A 265 12.70 -24.73 -2.97
C GLY A 265 14.23 -24.62 -3.01
N LYS A 266 14.80 -24.42 -4.20
CA LYS A 266 16.27 -24.37 -4.40
C LYS A 266 16.82 -22.93 -4.43
N GLU A 267 15.97 -21.92 -4.49
CA GLU A 267 16.38 -20.53 -4.65
C GLU A 267 16.25 -19.76 -3.33
N SER A 268 17.22 -18.88 -3.10
CA SER A 268 17.14 -17.86 -2.04
C SER A 268 16.78 -16.53 -2.68
N ILE A 269 15.74 -15.89 -2.14
CA ILE A 269 15.19 -14.63 -2.64
C ILE A 269 15.46 -13.56 -1.60
N ASN A 270 16.11 -12.48 -2.02
CA ASN A 270 16.29 -11.29 -1.20
C ASN A 270 15.09 -10.36 -1.40
N ALA A 271 14.65 -9.76 -0.31
CA ALA A 271 13.57 -8.78 -0.31
C ALA A 271 13.82 -7.72 0.77
N ASN A 272 13.22 -6.56 0.59
CA ASN A 272 13.49 -5.39 1.43
C ASN A 272 12.29 -4.98 2.29
N ALA A 273 11.15 -5.63 2.15
CA ALA A 273 9.93 -5.25 2.84
C ALA A 273 10.10 -5.26 4.36
N SER A 274 9.71 -4.18 4.99
CA SER A 274 9.57 -4.09 6.44
C SER A 274 8.27 -4.77 6.88
N MET A 275 8.32 -5.56 7.94
CA MET A 275 7.14 -6.19 8.53
C MET A 275 6.63 -5.39 9.72
N VAL A 276 5.35 -5.03 9.69
CA VAL A 276 4.70 -4.27 10.75
C VAL A 276 3.59 -5.10 11.37
N PHE A 277 3.58 -5.16 12.69
CA PHE A 277 2.62 -5.93 13.46
C PHE A 277 1.79 -4.99 14.33
N VAL A 278 0.52 -4.81 13.94
CA VAL A 278 -0.41 -3.92 14.62
C VAL A 278 -1.45 -4.72 15.37
N GLY A 279 -1.72 -4.34 16.60
CA GLY A 279 -2.71 -5.03 17.40
C GLY A 279 -3.36 -4.19 18.49
N ASN A 280 -4.41 -4.75 19.07
CA ASN A 280 -5.15 -4.10 20.14
C ASN A 280 -4.84 -4.75 21.48
N ILE A 281 -4.62 -3.90 22.49
CA ILE A 281 -4.58 -4.31 23.88
C ILE A 281 -5.95 -4.00 24.50
N ASN A 282 -6.58 -5.05 25.03
CA ASN A 282 -7.86 -4.92 25.72
C ASN A 282 -7.59 -4.84 27.23
N GLY A 283 -7.97 -3.73 27.85
CA GLY A 283 -7.78 -3.51 29.29
C GLY A 283 -6.64 -2.55 29.61
N SER A 284 -6.33 -2.36 30.88
CA SER A 284 -5.26 -1.47 31.32
C SER A 284 -3.89 -2.14 31.17
N ILE A 285 -2.91 -1.34 30.76
CA ILE A 285 -1.51 -1.77 30.60
C ILE A 285 -0.92 -2.28 31.90
N GLU A 286 -1.22 -1.61 33.02
CA GLU A 286 -0.75 -2.01 34.35
C GLU A 286 -1.21 -3.40 34.74
N ASN A 287 -2.49 -3.73 34.42
CA ASN A 287 -3.02 -5.06 34.66
C ASN A 287 -2.37 -6.10 33.74
N LEU A 288 -2.17 -5.74 32.45
CA LEU A 288 -1.56 -6.66 31.50
C LEU A 288 -0.12 -7.01 31.89
N VAL A 289 0.70 -6.02 32.24
CA VAL A 289 2.09 -6.25 32.67
C VAL A 289 2.15 -7.02 33.99
N ARG A 290 1.16 -6.86 34.86
CA ARG A 290 1.10 -7.52 36.16
C ARG A 290 0.77 -9.02 36.05
N VAL A 291 -0.06 -9.42 35.08
CA VAL A 291 -0.56 -10.81 34.95
C VAL A 291 0.04 -11.55 33.74
N SER A 292 0.69 -10.85 32.81
CA SER A 292 1.22 -11.39 31.58
C SER A 292 2.38 -10.53 31.07
N HIS A 293 2.45 -10.31 29.76
CA HIS A 293 3.44 -9.45 29.10
C HIS A 293 2.80 -8.68 27.93
N LEU A 294 3.45 -7.59 27.49
CA LEU A 294 2.91 -6.69 26.45
C LEU A 294 2.67 -7.38 25.10
N LEU A 295 3.39 -8.47 24.81
CA LEU A 295 3.26 -9.22 23.55
C LEU A 295 2.26 -10.38 23.64
N SER A 296 1.50 -10.48 24.74
CA SER A 296 0.48 -11.52 24.91
C SER A 296 -0.67 -11.51 23.89
N PRO A 297 -0.97 -10.41 23.15
CA PRO A 297 -1.93 -10.47 22.07
C PRO A 297 -1.54 -11.33 20.87
N PHE A 298 -0.26 -11.69 20.72
CA PHE A 298 0.17 -12.57 19.64
C PHE A 298 -0.35 -14.00 19.78
N PRO A 299 -0.53 -14.74 18.67
CA PRO A 299 -0.82 -16.16 18.70
C PRO A 299 0.25 -16.94 19.48
N LYS A 300 -0.15 -18.01 20.16
CA LYS A 300 0.76 -18.82 21.00
C LYS A 300 2.00 -19.32 20.25
N ASP A 301 1.84 -19.66 18.97
CA ASP A 301 2.91 -20.19 18.13
C ASP A 301 3.94 -19.11 17.74
N MET A 302 3.61 -17.82 17.91
CA MET A 302 4.47 -16.67 17.70
C MET A 302 5.07 -16.13 19.01
N ILE A 303 4.58 -16.57 20.17
CA ILE A 303 5.15 -16.19 21.48
C ILE A 303 6.44 -16.97 21.70
N ASP A 304 7.51 -16.44 21.11
CA ASP A 304 8.84 -17.01 21.10
C ASP A 304 9.87 -15.88 21.19
N THR A 305 10.84 -16.01 22.09
CA THR A 305 11.90 -15.02 22.28
C THR A 305 12.66 -14.75 20.99
N ALA A 306 12.90 -15.80 20.18
CA ALA A 306 13.56 -15.67 18.91
C ALA A 306 12.74 -14.89 17.89
N PHE A 307 11.40 -14.94 17.94
CA PHE A 307 10.54 -14.11 17.09
C PHE A 307 10.57 -12.64 17.55
N PHE A 308 10.48 -12.39 18.85
CA PHE A 308 10.46 -11.05 19.41
C PHE A 308 11.80 -10.32 19.26
N ASP A 309 12.92 -11.06 19.27
CA ASP A 309 14.25 -10.53 19.04
C ASP A 309 14.46 -9.94 17.61
N ARG A 310 13.53 -10.20 16.69
CA ARG A 310 13.55 -9.64 15.32
C ARG A 310 12.81 -8.33 15.17
N PHE A 311 12.13 -7.87 16.22
CA PHE A 311 11.58 -6.53 16.23
C PHE A 311 12.68 -5.50 16.51
N HIS A 312 12.85 -4.55 15.62
CA HIS A 312 13.76 -3.43 15.80
C HIS A 312 13.17 -2.40 16.77
N HIS A 313 11.84 -2.32 16.81
CA HIS A 313 11.14 -1.37 17.66
C HIS A 313 9.80 -1.93 18.14
N TYR A 314 9.52 -1.75 19.43
CA TYR A 314 8.18 -1.87 19.99
C TYR A 314 7.63 -0.48 20.25
N LEU A 315 6.59 -0.10 19.55
CA LEU A 315 5.94 1.20 19.67
C LEU A 315 4.75 1.08 20.62
N PRO A 316 4.72 1.78 21.75
CA PRO A 316 3.56 1.83 22.63
C PRO A 316 2.45 2.66 21.97
N GLY A 317 1.30 2.02 21.70
CA GLY A 317 0.15 2.67 21.06
C GLY A 317 -0.82 3.33 22.03
N TRP A 318 -0.37 3.64 23.25
CA TRP A 318 -1.16 4.28 24.32
C TRP A 318 -0.55 5.59 24.77
#